data_f11053bf6f52301c180d846da2d6f17f
#
_entry.id   f11053bf6f52301c180d846da2d6f17f
#
_cell.length_a   1.000
_cell.length_b   1.000
_cell.length_c   1.000
_cell.angle_alpha   90.00
_cell.angle_beta   90.00
_cell.angle_gamma   90.00
#
_symmetry.space_group_name_H-M   'P 1'
#
loop_
_entity.id
_entity.type
_entity.pdbx_description
1 polymer ?
#
loop_
_entity_poly.entity_id
_entity_poly.type
_entity_poly.pdbx_seq_one_letter_code
_entity_poly.pdbx_strand_id
1 'polypeptide(L)'
;RNMKPVQIAGIIERRLRHAVVPRLPVDFNARYERRVPDELTITPEPIRANLTKLRESLTEAERARYREAASEAANGRFTFLDRTIEFGDRIDWNHERIDEYPRLWRLKLASFQGFEWLVLSEESASTVDDHRSALEQQAFEWDAANPIGEGPYLRRSWIPHAVSLRVLHWCRYAAWCAGDKVTVPDRLLRLVYKNALFLENHVEYDIGGNHLIENAVALVAAGVLALVRAYWVYRR
;
A
#
# COMPACT_ATOMS: atom_id res chain seq x y z
N ARG A 1 -32.38 0.78 -5.33
CA ARG A 1 -31.30 0.71 -6.33
C ARG A 1 -30.98 -0.77 -6.53
N ASN A 2 -31.33 -1.33 -7.68
CA ASN A 2 -31.13 -2.75 -7.93
C ASN A 2 -29.64 -3.06 -8.01
N MET A 3 -29.19 -4.00 -7.17
CA MET A 3 -27.80 -4.50 -7.20
C MET A 3 -27.63 -5.43 -8.40
N LYS A 4 -26.48 -5.32 -9.07
CA LYS A 4 -26.10 -6.24 -10.15
C LYS A 4 -25.75 -7.62 -9.57
N PRO A 5 -25.98 -8.73 -10.29
CA PRO A 5 -25.65 -10.08 -9.82
C PRO A 5 -24.20 -10.22 -9.36
N VAL A 6 -23.23 -9.61 -10.06
CA VAL A 6 -21.83 -9.59 -9.69
C VAL A 6 -21.57 -8.94 -8.33
N GLN A 7 -22.34 -7.92 -7.98
CA GLN A 7 -22.21 -7.26 -6.67
C GLN A 7 -22.72 -8.16 -5.54
N ILE A 8 -23.82 -8.87 -5.77
CA ILE A 8 -24.38 -9.83 -4.82
C ILE A 8 -23.38 -10.98 -4.59
N ALA A 9 -22.83 -11.55 -5.67
CA ALA A 9 -21.82 -12.60 -5.59
C ALA A 9 -20.59 -12.13 -4.80
N GLY A 10 -20.07 -10.95 -5.08
CA GLY A 10 -18.93 -10.38 -4.38
C GLY A 10 -19.18 -10.14 -2.89
N ILE A 11 -20.38 -9.69 -2.50
CA ILE A 11 -20.75 -9.54 -1.09
C ILE A 11 -20.77 -10.89 -0.38
N ILE A 12 -21.35 -11.92 -1.00
CA ILE A 12 -21.38 -13.28 -0.43
C ILE A 12 -19.98 -13.81 -0.28
N GLU A 13 -19.16 -13.74 -1.31
CA GLU A 13 -17.78 -14.19 -1.30
C GLU A 13 -16.97 -13.50 -0.18
N ARG A 14 -17.05 -12.16 -0.09
CA ARG A 14 -16.37 -11.40 0.95
C ARG A 14 -16.82 -11.83 2.36
N ARG A 15 -18.12 -12.02 2.59
CA ARG A 15 -18.63 -12.48 3.88
C ARG A 15 -18.13 -13.88 4.23
N LEU A 16 -18.09 -14.78 3.26
CA LEU A 16 -17.54 -16.13 3.44
C LEU A 16 -16.05 -16.07 3.76
N ARG A 17 -15.27 -15.28 3.03
CA ARG A 17 -13.83 -15.10 3.32
C ARG A 17 -13.61 -14.58 4.75
N HIS A 18 -14.36 -13.56 5.19
CA HIS A 18 -14.28 -13.05 6.56
C HIS A 18 -14.58 -14.09 7.63
N ALA A 19 -15.53 -14.98 7.38
CA ALA A 19 -15.94 -15.99 8.34
C ALA A 19 -15.03 -17.23 8.34
N VAL A 20 -14.56 -17.65 7.18
CA VAL A 20 -13.91 -18.95 6.99
C VAL A 20 -12.39 -18.84 7.08
N VAL A 21 -11.77 -17.90 6.36
CA VAL A 21 -10.31 -17.83 6.22
C VAL A 21 -9.57 -17.81 7.56
N PRO A 22 -9.96 -16.99 8.57
CA PRO A 22 -9.27 -16.96 9.86
C PRO A 22 -9.40 -18.23 10.69
N ARG A 23 -10.27 -19.16 10.27
CA ARG A 23 -10.52 -20.43 10.99
C ARG A 23 -9.84 -21.63 10.32
N LEU A 24 -9.31 -21.45 9.12
CA LEU A 24 -8.61 -22.51 8.41
C LEU A 24 -7.21 -22.70 8.98
N PRO A 25 -6.74 -23.94 9.18
CA PRO A 25 -5.39 -24.25 9.62
C PRO A 25 -4.40 -24.10 8.43
N VAL A 26 -4.39 -22.92 7.81
CA VAL A 26 -3.58 -22.61 6.64
C VAL A 26 -2.87 -21.29 6.87
N ASP A 27 -1.56 -21.31 6.75
CA ASP A 27 -0.76 -20.09 6.73
C ASP A 27 -0.92 -19.39 5.37
N PHE A 28 -1.91 -18.50 5.30
CA PHE A 28 -2.17 -17.71 4.10
C PHE A 28 -1.04 -16.73 3.83
N ASN A 29 -0.38 -16.19 4.85
CA ASN A 29 0.73 -15.26 4.68
C ASN A 29 1.89 -15.93 3.94
N ALA A 30 2.34 -17.09 4.43
CA ALA A 30 3.38 -17.87 3.77
C ALA A 30 2.96 -18.34 2.36
N ARG A 31 1.66 -18.58 2.11
CA ARG A 31 1.17 -18.92 0.77
C ARG A 31 1.34 -17.77 -0.22
N TYR A 32 1.11 -16.52 0.20
CA TYR A 32 1.37 -15.35 -0.65
C TYR A 32 2.86 -15.11 -0.82
N GLU A 33 3.66 -15.22 0.24
CA GLU A 33 5.11 -15.03 0.20
C GLU A 33 5.82 -16.00 -0.76
N ARG A 34 5.42 -17.28 -0.77
CA ARG A 34 5.96 -18.28 -1.72
C ARG A 34 5.66 -17.99 -3.20
N ARG A 35 4.70 -17.11 -3.49
CA ARG A 35 4.37 -16.69 -4.86
C ARG A 35 5.16 -15.47 -5.30
N VAL A 36 5.87 -14.82 -4.39
CA VAL A 36 6.74 -13.70 -4.72
C VAL A 36 8.01 -14.25 -5.36
N PRO A 37 8.41 -13.80 -6.56
CA PRO A 37 9.66 -14.23 -7.20
C PRO A 37 10.88 -13.90 -6.35
N ASP A 38 11.93 -14.72 -6.46
CA ASP A 38 13.19 -14.49 -5.75
C ASP A 38 13.91 -13.26 -6.29
N GLU A 39 13.83 -13.03 -7.60
CA GLU A 39 14.42 -11.86 -8.26
C GLU A 39 13.33 -10.92 -8.77
N LEU A 40 13.40 -9.66 -8.38
CA LEU A 40 12.50 -8.61 -8.80
C LEU A 40 13.29 -7.53 -9.55
N THR A 41 12.92 -7.32 -10.80
CA THR A 41 13.46 -6.21 -11.62
C THR A 41 12.38 -5.14 -11.76
N ILE A 42 12.74 -3.87 -11.62
CA ILE A 42 11.79 -2.76 -11.75
C ILE A 42 12.02 -1.97 -13.04
N THR A 43 10.91 -1.48 -13.60
CA THR A 43 10.89 -0.57 -14.77
C THR A 43 10.24 0.73 -14.32
N PRO A 44 11.02 1.72 -13.84
CA PRO A 44 10.48 2.89 -13.15
C PRO A 44 9.91 3.97 -14.10
N GLU A 45 10.32 4.01 -15.37
CA GLU A 45 10.11 5.14 -16.29
C GLU A 45 8.64 5.56 -16.44
N PRO A 46 7.66 4.66 -16.69
CA PRO A 46 6.27 5.08 -16.88
C PRO A 46 5.66 5.71 -15.62
N ILE A 47 6.03 5.21 -14.44
CA ILE A 47 5.55 5.73 -13.16
C ILE A 47 6.21 7.07 -12.87
N ARG A 48 7.51 7.21 -13.14
CA ARG A 48 8.25 8.48 -12.99
C ARG A 48 7.67 9.59 -13.84
N ALA A 49 7.35 9.33 -15.10
CA ALA A 49 6.75 10.32 -15.98
C ALA A 49 5.41 10.85 -15.44
N ASN A 50 4.60 9.98 -14.84
CA ASN A 50 3.37 10.39 -14.17
C ASN A 50 3.65 11.19 -12.89
N LEU A 51 4.62 10.75 -12.09
CA LEU A 51 5.02 11.41 -10.85
C LEU A 51 5.54 12.83 -11.10
N THR A 52 6.36 13.03 -12.14
CA THR A 52 6.86 14.36 -12.52
C THR A 52 5.71 15.31 -12.78
N LYS A 53 4.69 14.90 -13.56
CA LYS A 53 3.51 15.72 -13.83
C LYS A 53 2.71 16.04 -12.56
N LEU A 54 2.57 15.09 -11.65
CA LEU A 54 1.90 15.32 -10.36
C LEU A 54 2.66 16.37 -9.54
N ARG A 55 3.99 16.25 -9.45
CA ARG A 55 4.84 17.21 -8.71
C ARG A 55 4.79 18.61 -9.31
N GLU A 56 4.81 18.73 -10.63
CA GLU A 56 4.70 20.01 -11.35
C GLU A 56 3.34 20.69 -11.11
N SER A 57 2.28 19.93 -10.82
CA SER A 57 0.95 20.47 -10.53
C SER A 57 0.79 21.02 -9.11
N LEU A 58 1.75 20.75 -8.21
CA LEU A 58 1.68 21.17 -6.81
C LEU A 58 2.27 22.57 -6.64
N THR A 59 1.58 23.38 -5.84
CA THR A 59 2.11 24.66 -5.34
C THR A 59 3.19 24.43 -4.27
N GLU A 60 4.06 25.41 -4.05
CA GLU A 60 5.07 25.31 -2.99
C GLU A 60 4.44 25.17 -1.59
N ALA A 61 3.31 25.81 -1.35
CA ALA A 61 2.58 25.64 -0.08
C ALA A 61 2.06 24.20 0.13
N GLU A 62 1.66 23.50 -0.93
CA GLU A 62 1.26 22.09 -0.87
C GLU A 62 2.47 21.19 -0.64
N ARG A 63 3.59 21.44 -1.32
CA ARG A 63 4.84 20.71 -1.10
C ARG A 63 5.35 20.87 0.33
N ALA A 64 5.32 22.09 0.88
CA ALA A 64 5.71 22.34 2.27
C ALA A 64 4.85 21.54 3.26
N ARG A 65 3.53 21.50 3.06
CA ARG A 65 2.63 20.69 3.90
C ARG A 65 2.91 19.19 3.77
N TYR A 66 3.20 18.69 2.56
CA TYR A 66 3.55 17.28 2.38
C TYR A 66 4.89 16.94 3.01
N ARG A 67 5.86 17.85 2.96
CA ARG A 67 7.16 17.69 3.62
C ARG A 67 7.02 17.56 5.13
N GLU A 68 6.23 18.45 5.75
CA GLU A 68 5.91 18.37 7.17
C GLU A 68 5.21 17.06 7.52
N ALA A 69 4.16 16.69 6.77
CA ALA A 69 3.42 15.44 6.99
C ALA A 69 4.28 14.18 6.79
N ALA A 70 5.21 14.19 5.82
CA ALA A 70 6.15 13.09 5.60
C ALA A 70 7.13 12.95 6.76
N SER A 71 7.65 14.08 7.26
CA SER A 71 8.54 14.12 8.43
C SER A 71 7.81 13.62 9.69
N GLU A 72 6.58 14.08 9.93
CA GLU A 72 5.76 13.60 11.05
C GLU A 72 5.52 12.07 10.94
N ALA A 73 5.15 11.58 9.76
CA ALA A 73 4.91 10.15 9.53
C ALA A 73 6.19 9.33 9.77
N ALA A 74 7.35 9.80 9.30
CA ALA A 74 8.63 9.13 9.55
C ALA A 74 8.95 9.03 11.05
N ASN A 75 8.52 10.02 11.85
CA ASN A 75 8.67 10.04 13.30
C ASN A 75 7.52 9.35 14.07
N GLY A 76 6.66 8.58 13.39
CA GLY A 76 5.58 7.83 14.03
C GLY A 76 4.39 8.68 14.48
N ARG A 77 4.24 9.89 13.95
CA ARG A 77 3.11 10.78 14.21
C ARG A 77 2.23 10.88 12.96
N PHE A 78 0.95 10.54 13.11
CA PHE A 78 0.00 10.47 11.98
C PHE A 78 -1.21 11.36 12.26
N THR A 79 -1.42 12.33 11.38
CA THR A 79 -2.56 13.26 11.43
C THR A 79 -3.45 13.08 10.20
N PHE A 80 -4.69 12.61 10.40
CA PHE A 80 -5.70 12.50 9.35
C PHE A 80 -7.04 13.00 9.88
N LEU A 81 -7.78 13.75 9.08
CA LEU A 81 -9.13 14.23 9.44
C LEU A 81 -9.15 14.97 10.81
N ASP A 82 -8.20 15.84 11.01
CA ASP A 82 -8.02 16.64 12.25
C ASP A 82 -7.85 15.81 13.53
N ARG A 83 -7.42 14.56 13.40
CA ARG A 83 -7.12 13.66 14.51
C ARG A 83 -5.71 13.11 14.39
N THR A 84 -4.97 13.21 15.48
CA THR A 84 -3.57 12.77 15.54
C THR A 84 -3.41 11.60 16.49
N ILE A 85 -2.56 10.65 16.12
CA ILE A 85 -1.97 9.66 17.01
C ILE A 85 -0.45 9.78 16.94
N GLU A 86 0.20 9.62 18.06
CA GLU A 86 1.65 9.60 18.18
C GLU A 86 2.07 8.29 18.83
N PHE A 87 2.89 7.52 18.13
CA PHE A 87 3.42 6.24 18.60
C PHE A 87 4.86 6.38 19.12
N GLY A 88 5.57 7.45 18.75
CA GLY A 88 7.00 7.59 19.01
C GLY A 88 7.85 6.70 18.12
N ASP A 89 9.01 6.28 18.62
CA ASP A 89 10.03 5.56 17.83
C ASP A 89 9.59 4.17 17.32
N ARG A 90 8.56 3.59 17.92
CA ARG A 90 8.04 2.29 17.53
C ARG A 90 6.52 2.29 17.41
N ILE A 91 6.03 1.96 16.23
CA ILE A 91 4.60 1.89 15.95
C ILE A 91 4.04 0.55 16.41
N ASP A 92 3.11 0.58 17.35
CA ASP A 92 2.26 -0.58 17.64
C ASP A 92 1.08 -0.60 16.66
N TRP A 93 1.25 -1.31 15.56
CA TRP A 93 0.26 -1.42 14.49
C TRP A 93 -1.05 -2.10 14.89
N ASN A 94 -1.07 -2.76 16.05
CA ASN A 94 -2.23 -3.43 16.60
C ASN A 94 -2.80 -2.75 17.85
N HIS A 95 -2.31 -1.54 18.15
CA HIS A 95 -2.74 -0.78 19.31
C HIS A 95 -4.25 -0.54 19.28
N GLU A 96 -4.94 -0.84 20.39
CA GLU A 96 -6.42 -0.76 20.50
C GLU A 96 -6.97 0.63 20.19
N ARG A 97 -6.23 1.70 20.54
CA ARG A 97 -6.60 3.09 20.20
C ARG A 97 -6.80 3.34 18.72
N ILE A 98 -6.16 2.53 17.83
CA ILE A 98 -6.38 2.65 16.38
C ILE A 98 -7.85 2.35 16.04
N ASP A 99 -8.50 1.43 16.75
CA ASP A 99 -9.89 1.08 16.50
C ASP A 99 -10.89 2.15 16.94
N GLU A 100 -10.49 3.08 17.82
CA GLU A 100 -11.28 4.23 18.24
C GLU A 100 -11.37 5.32 17.15
N TYR A 101 -10.47 5.31 16.19
CA TYR A 101 -10.45 6.28 15.11
C TYR A 101 -11.45 5.94 14.01
N PRO A 102 -12.01 6.93 13.30
CA PRO A 102 -12.92 6.71 12.18
C PRO A 102 -12.34 5.75 11.14
N ARG A 103 -13.21 4.96 10.50
CA ARG A 103 -12.78 4.00 9.47
C ARG A 103 -11.89 4.64 8.39
N LEU A 104 -12.21 5.84 7.93
CA LEU A 104 -11.41 6.54 6.90
C LEU A 104 -10.02 6.90 7.41
N TRP A 105 -9.89 7.30 8.69
CA TRP A 105 -8.60 7.57 9.33
C TRP A 105 -7.71 6.31 9.32
N ARG A 106 -8.27 5.19 9.77
CA ARG A 106 -7.57 3.90 9.80
C ARG A 106 -7.15 3.41 8.40
N LEU A 107 -8.00 3.68 7.40
CA LEU A 107 -7.72 3.36 6.02
C LEU A 107 -6.52 4.18 5.49
N LYS A 108 -6.45 5.48 5.83
CA LYS A 108 -5.31 6.33 5.48
C LYS A 108 -4.01 5.86 6.15
N LEU A 109 -4.06 5.48 7.42
CA LEU A 109 -2.90 4.89 8.10
C LEU A 109 -2.44 3.61 7.37
N ALA A 110 -3.35 2.69 7.11
CA ALA A 110 -3.06 1.41 6.44
C ALA A 110 -2.64 1.56 4.97
N SER A 111 -2.87 2.72 4.34
CA SER A 111 -2.42 3.03 2.99
C SER A 111 -0.97 3.49 2.89
N PHE A 112 -0.28 3.73 3.99
CA PHE A 112 1.10 4.26 4.02
C PHE A 112 1.26 5.58 3.25
N GLN A 113 0.37 6.52 3.51
CA GLN A 113 0.35 7.80 2.82
C GLN A 113 1.64 8.63 3.02
N GLY A 114 2.43 8.35 4.05
CA GLY A 114 3.74 8.97 4.29
C GLY A 114 4.70 8.84 3.12
N PHE A 115 4.70 7.69 2.42
CA PHE A 115 5.50 7.49 1.21
C PHE A 115 5.08 8.42 0.07
N GLU A 116 3.78 8.62 -0.13
CA GLU A 116 3.25 9.54 -1.14
C GLU A 116 3.64 10.98 -0.82
N TRP A 117 3.51 11.41 0.44
CA TRP A 117 3.89 12.74 0.87
C TRP A 117 5.38 13.00 0.65
N LEU A 118 6.24 12.04 1.03
CA LEU A 118 7.68 12.15 0.83
C LEU A 118 8.03 12.33 -0.66
N VAL A 119 7.50 11.45 -1.50
CA VAL A 119 7.75 11.46 -2.95
C VAL A 119 7.25 12.76 -3.61
N LEU A 120 6.12 13.31 -3.17
CA LEU A 120 5.54 14.53 -3.74
C LEU A 120 6.22 15.81 -3.26
N SER A 121 6.82 15.81 -2.05
CA SER A 121 7.42 17.00 -1.45
C SER A 121 8.90 17.16 -1.75
N GLU A 122 9.64 16.05 -1.88
CA GLU A 122 11.08 16.08 -2.01
C GLU A 122 11.56 15.96 -3.46
N GLU A 123 12.60 16.70 -3.79
CA GLU A 123 13.15 16.70 -5.15
C GLU A 123 13.93 15.44 -5.46
N SER A 124 14.74 14.97 -4.50
CA SER A 124 15.60 13.81 -4.66
C SER A 124 15.51 12.83 -3.50
N ALA A 125 15.50 11.55 -3.83
CA ALA A 125 15.54 10.47 -2.85
C ALA A 125 16.85 10.42 -2.07
N SER A 126 17.95 10.91 -2.63
CA SER A 126 19.27 10.88 -2.01
C SER A 126 19.46 11.89 -0.87
N THR A 127 18.56 12.87 -0.74
CA THR A 127 18.68 13.94 0.28
C THR A 127 17.89 13.67 1.56
N VAL A 128 17.10 12.60 1.61
CA VAL A 128 16.15 12.29 2.70
C VAL A 128 16.27 10.86 3.20
N ASP A 129 17.48 10.40 3.36
CA ASP A 129 17.80 8.99 3.70
C ASP A 129 17.17 8.54 5.02
N ASP A 130 17.22 9.38 6.06
CA ASP A 130 16.63 9.09 7.36
C ASP A 130 15.10 8.89 7.27
N HIS A 131 14.38 9.77 6.56
CA HIS A 131 12.93 9.64 6.39
C HIS A 131 12.57 8.41 5.55
N ARG A 132 13.35 8.10 4.51
CA ARG A 132 13.15 6.89 3.71
C ARG A 132 13.32 5.65 4.56
N SER A 133 14.44 5.57 5.29
CA SER A 133 14.76 4.42 6.14
C SER A 133 13.69 4.21 7.21
N ALA A 134 13.19 5.27 7.84
CA ALA A 134 12.12 5.19 8.82
C ALA A 134 10.81 4.66 8.22
N LEU A 135 10.36 5.20 7.07
CA LEU A 135 9.14 4.75 6.42
C LEU A 135 9.26 3.30 5.91
N GLU A 136 10.41 2.90 5.37
CA GLU A 136 10.67 1.52 4.95
C GLU A 136 10.61 0.56 6.14
N GLN A 137 11.23 0.92 7.25
CA GLN A 137 11.19 0.12 8.49
C GLN A 137 9.76 -0.02 9.01
N GLN A 138 8.97 1.06 9.00
CA GLN A 138 7.56 1.02 9.36
C GLN A 138 6.75 0.04 8.50
N ALA A 139 7.01 0.01 7.17
CA ALA A 139 6.35 -0.94 6.28
C ALA A 139 6.73 -2.40 6.61
N PHE A 140 7.98 -2.64 6.99
CA PHE A 140 8.46 -3.97 7.36
C PHE A 140 7.90 -4.45 8.70
N GLU A 141 7.80 -3.56 9.67
CA GLU A 141 7.20 -3.84 10.98
C GLU A 141 5.70 -4.08 10.86
N TRP A 142 5.04 -3.29 10.01
CA TRP A 142 3.62 -3.47 9.74
C TRP A 142 3.33 -4.84 9.12
N ASP A 143 4.11 -5.27 8.13
CA ASP A 143 3.92 -6.58 7.49
C ASP A 143 4.10 -7.73 8.48
N ALA A 144 5.11 -7.64 9.34
CA ALA A 144 5.36 -8.62 10.38
C ALA A 144 4.23 -8.68 11.43
N ALA A 145 3.62 -7.52 11.75
CA ALA A 145 2.53 -7.42 12.72
C ALA A 145 1.14 -7.78 12.15
N ASN A 146 1.01 -7.87 10.81
CA ASN A 146 -0.28 -8.03 10.14
C ASN A 146 -0.26 -9.16 9.10
N PRO A 147 -0.05 -10.42 9.49
CA PRO A 147 -0.05 -11.54 8.56
C PRO A 147 -1.42 -11.73 7.90
N ILE A 148 -1.40 -12.13 6.62
CA ILE A 148 -2.62 -12.38 5.85
C ILE A 148 -3.34 -13.60 6.41
N GLY A 149 -4.63 -13.44 6.68
CA GLY A 149 -5.49 -14.54 7.14
C GLY A 149 -5.69 -14.59 8.64
N GLU A 150 -4.96 -13.80 9.42
CA GLU A 150 -5.08 -13.75 10.86
C GLU A 150 -6.07 -12.68 11.34
N GLY A 151 -6.85 -13.01 12.37
CA GLY A 151 -7.81 -12.12 12.98
C GLY A 151 -8.78 -11.48 11.98
N PRO A 152 -9.22 -10.23 12.20
CA PRO A 152 -10.12 -9.52 11.30
C PRO A 152 -9.35 -8.79 10.16
N TYR A 153 -8.34 -9.44 9.56
CA TYR A 153 -7.41 -8.83 8.60
C TYR A 153 -8.10 -8.03 7.47
N LEU A 154 -9.21 -8.52 6.90
CA LEU A 154 -9.96 -7.82 5.85
C LEU A 154 -10.73 -6.59 6.36
N ARG A 155 -10.80 -6.36 7.67
CA ARG A 155 -11.45 -5.19 8.27
C ARG A 155 -10.46 -4.19 8.88
N ARG A 156 -9.21 -4.60 9.08
CA ARG A 156 -8.15 -3.77 9.68
C ARG A 156 -7.05 -3.43 8.69
N SER A 157 -6.17 -4.37 8.47
CA SER A 157 -4.88 -4.16 7.79
C SER A 157 -4.92 -4.45 6.29
N TRP A 158 -5.74 -5.42 5.87
CA TRP A 158 -5.84 -5.89 4.48
C TRP A 158 -7.18 -5.51 3.83
N ILE A 159 -7.67 -4.30 4.09
CA ILE A 159 -8.83 -3.74 3.37
C ILE A 159 -8.40 -3.48 1.93
N PRO A 160 -9.07 -4.06 0.90
CA PRO A 160 -8.59 -3.98 -0.48
C PRO A 160 -8.36 -2.55 -0.99
N HIS A 161 -9.23 -1.61 -0.63
CA HIS A 161 -9.04 -0.20 -0.95
C HIS A 161 -7.75 0.39 -0.33
N ALA A 162 -7.44 0.10 0.94
CA ALA A 162 -6.17 0.53 1.56
C ALA A 162 -4.97 -0.15 0.89
N VAL A 163 -5.10 -1.43 0.50
CA VAL A 163 -4.07 -2.16 -0.24
C VAL A 163 -3.80 -1.51 -1.58
N SER A 164 -4.84 -1.07 -2.31
CA SER A 164 -4.67 -0.37 -3.59
C SER A 164 -3.84 0.89 -3.45
N LEU A 165 -4.20 1.75 -2.50
CA LEU A 165 -3.47 2.99 -2.24
C LEU A 165 -2.03 2.70 -1.81
N ARG A 166 -1.83 1.73 -0.93
CA ARG A 166 -0.51 1.31 -0.46
C ARG A 166 0.38 0.82 -1.59
N VAL A 167 -0.13 -0.05 -2.45
CA VAL A 167 0.60 -0.52 -3.65
C VAL A 167 1.00 0.66 -4.52
N LEU A 168 0.09 1.60 -4.77
CA LEU A 168 0.35 2.76 -5.60
C LEU A 168 1.43 3.67 -4.99
N HIS A 169 1.36 3.96 -3.67
CA HIS A 169 2.33 4.79 -2.96
C HIS A 169 3.73 4.14 -3.00
N TRP A 170 3.83 2.83 -2.75
CA TRP A 170 5.10 2.11 -2.79
C TRP A 170 5.66 1.97 -4.22
N CYS A 171 4.81 1.81 -5.24
CA CYS A 171 5.26 1.82 -6.63
C CYS A 171 5.85 3.18 -7.03
N ARG A 172 5.22 4.28 -6.64
CA ARG A 172 5.73 5.63 -6.88
C ARG A 172 7.04 5.88 -6.15
N TYR A 173 7.11 5.46 -4.89
CA TYR A 173 8.33 5.53 -4.09
C TYR A 173 9.48 4.76 -4.74
N ALA A 174 9.26 3.50 -5.12
CA ALA A 174 10.29 2.68 -5.76
C ALA A 174 10.76 3.28 -7.09
N ALA A 175 9.82 3.81 -7.90
CA ALA A 175 10.17 4.46 -9.15
C ALA A 175 10.95 5.78 -8.96
N TRP A 176 10.65 6.53 -7.91
CA TRP A 176 11.38 7.74 -7.53
C TRP A 176 12.81 7.43 -7.10
N CYS A 177 12.98 6.50 -6.17
CA CYS A 177 14.31 6.04 -5.71
C CYS A 177 15.17 5.55 -6.88
N ALA A 178 14.63 4.65 -7.71
CA ALA A 178 15.35 4.12 -8.87
C ALA A 178 15.76 5.21 -9.86
N GLY A 179 14.92 6.23 -10.03
CA GLY A 179 15.21 7.38 -10.86
C GLY A 179 16.40 8.19 -10.40
N ASP A 180 16.57 8.29 -9.10
CA ASP A 180 17.70 8.97 -8.48
C ASP A 180 18.89 8.04 -8.21
N LYS A 181 18.84 6.81 -8.75
CA LYS A 181 19.86 5.76 -8.55
C LYS A 181 20.04 5.36 -7.08
N VAL A 182 19.00 5.54 -6.29
CA VAL A 182 18.93 5.08 -4.91
C VAL A 182 18.38 3.67 -4.89
N THR A 183 19.06 2.77 -4.18
CA THR A 183 18.66 1.37 -4.07
C THR A 183 17.35 1.26 -3.28
N VAL A 184 16.35 0.61 -3.85
CA VAL A 184 15.14 0.20 -3.15
C VAL A 184 15.41 -1.14 -2.48
N PRO A 185 15.13 -1.31 -1.17
CA PRO A 185 15.31 -2.61 -0.53
C PRO A 185 14.47 -3.70 -1.19
N ASP A 186 15.07 -4.86 -1.47
CA ASP A 186 14.37 -6.02 -2.03
C ASP A 186 13.14 -6.40 -1.20
N ARG A 187 13.25 -6.28 0.11
CA ARG A 187 12.14 -6.52 1.02
C ARG A 187 10.92 -5.64 0.72
N LEU A 188 11.11 -4.35 0.37
CA LEU A 188 10.02 -3.47 -0.01
C LEU A 188 9.41 -3.88 -1.35
N LEU A 189 10.22 -4.23 -2.34
CA LEU A 189 9.73 -4.73 -3.63
C LEU A 189 8.91 -6.02 -3.47
N ARG A 190 9.35 -6.92 -2.59
CA ARG A 190 8.60 -8.13 -2.22
C ARG A 190 7.26 -7.78 -1.58
N LEU A 191 7.19 -6.75 -0.74
CA LEU A 191 5.93 -6.25 -0.17
C LEU A 191 4.99 -5.68 -1.24
N VAL A 192 5.50 -4.89 -2.19
CA VAL A 192 4.71 -4.40 -3.33
C VAL A 192 4.08 -5.58 -4.06
N TYR A 193 4.88 -6.59 -4.40
CA TYR A 193 4.41 -7.78 -5.11
C TYR A 193 3.38 -8.58 -4.31
N LYS A 194 3.66 -8.88 -3.04
CA LYS A 194 2.74 -9.57 -2.13
C LYS A 194 1.38 -8.87 -2.03
N ASN A 195 1.40 -7.53 -1.90
CA ASN A 195 0.19 -6.73 -1.83
C ASN A 195 -0.57 -6.71 -3.15
N ALA A 196 0.11 -6.66 -4.29
CA ALA A 196 -0.51 -6.75 -5.61
C ALA A 196 -1.16 -8.12 -5.84
N LEU A 197 -0.50 -9.23 -5.48
CA LEU A 197 -1.08 -10.58 -5.51
C LEU A 197 -2.31 -10.70 -4.62
N PHE A 198 -2.27 -10.09 -3.43
CA PHE A 198 -3.43 -10.05 -2.56
C PHE A 198 -4.58 -9.30 -3.22
N LEU A 199 -4.32 -8.11 -3.75
CA LEU A 199 -5.31 -7.26 -4.39
C LEU A 199 -5.96 -7.94 -5.60
N GLU A 200 -5.17 -8.63 -6.45
CA GLU A 200 -5.67 -9.41 -7.58
C GLU A 200 -6.77 -10.39 -7.17
N ASN A 201 -6.63 -11.02 -6.00
CA ASN A 201 -7.61 -11.97 -5.45
C ASN A 201 -8.74 -11.32 -4.64
N HIS A 202 -8.70 -10.00 -4.43
CA HIS A 202 -9.64 -9.27 -3.57
C HIS A 202 -10.18 -7.98 -4.21
N VAL A 203 -10.26 -7.94 -5.54
CA VAL A 203 -10.82 -6.80 -6.27
C VAL A 203 -12.27 -6.53 -5.84
N GLU A 204 -12.59 -5.27 -5.55
CA GLU A 204 -13.87 -4.86 -4.94
C GLU A 204 -14.99 -4.70 -5.98
N TYR A 205 -15.31 -5.77 -6.73
CA TYR A 205 -16.40 -5.78 -7.71
C TYR A 205 -17.78 -5.49 -7.09
N ASP A 206 -17.93 -5.82 -5.82
CA ASP A 206 -19.17 -5.63 -5.06
C ASP A 206 -19.44 -4.18 -4.67
N ILE A 207 -18.39 -3.40 -4.46
CA ILE A 207 -18.50 -1.97 -4.15
C ILE A 207 -18.59 -1.17 -5.45
N GLY A 208 -17.73 -1.47 -6.42
CA GLY A 208 -17.67 -0.75 -7.70
C GLY A 208 -17.19 0.71 -7.54
N GLY A 209 -17.47 1.53 -8.55
CA GLY A 209 -17.12 2.96 -8.53
C GLY A 209 -15.63 3.21 -8.37
N ASN A 210 -15.28 4.19 -7.52
CA ASN A 210 -13.88 4.60 -7.31
C ASN A 210 -12.99 3.47 -6.78
N HIS A 211 -13.51 2.59 -5.93
CA HIS A 211 -12.75 1.47 -5.39
C HIS A 211 -12.26 0.54 -6.50
N LEU A 212 -13.12 0.21 -7.46
CA LEU A 212 -12.75 -0.65 -8.58
C LEU A 212 -11.70 0.01 -9.48
N ILE A 213 -11.81 1.33 -9.71
CA ILE A 213 -10.84 2.09 -10.48
C ILE A 213 -9.48 2.09 -9.76
N GLU A 214 -9.46 2.36 -8.47
CA GLU A 214 -8.23 2.38 -7.67
C GLU A 214 -7.58 1.01 -7.59
N ASN A 215 -8.36 -0.08 -7.46
CA ASN A 215 -7.84 -1.43 -7.55
C ASN A 215 -7.16 -1.68 -8.91
N ALA A 216 -7.80 -1.27 -10.01
CA ALA A 216 -7.24 -1.45 -11.35
C ALA A 216 -5.96 -0.62 -11.56
N VAL A 217 -5.96 0.65 -11.13
CA VAL A 217 -4.78 1.54 -11.23
C VAL A 217 -3.60 0.99 -10.43
N ALA A 218 -3.84 0.49 -9.22
CA ALA A 218 -2.80 -0.11 -8.39
C ALA A 218 -2.21 -1.38 -9.03
N LEU A 219 -3.06 -2.25 -9.57
CA LEU A 219 -2.60 -3.47 -10.28
C LEU A 219 -1.81 -3.15 -11.55
N VAL A 220 -2.23 -2.14 -12.30
CA VAL A 220 -1.48 -1.65 -13.48
C VAL A 220 -0.14 -1.08 -13.05
N ALA A 221 -0.09 -0.25 -12.00
CA ALA A 221 1.16 0.33 -11.49
C ALA A 221 2.14 -0.75 -11.04
N ALA A 222 1.67 -1.75 -10.28
CA ALA A 222 2.50 -2.88 -9.87
C ALA A 222 2.97 -3.71 -11.07
N GLY A 223 2.09 -3.94 -12.04
CA GLY A 223 2.40 -4.65 -13.29
C GLY A 223 3.45 -3.93 -14.13
N VAL A 224 3.38 -2.61 -14.22
CA VAL A 224 4.35 -1.79 -14.94
C VAL A 224 5.68 -1.75 -14.21
N LEU A 225 5.68 -1.61 -12.88
CA LEU A 225 6.91 -1.51 -12.09
C LEU A 225 7.71 -2.82 -12.05
N ALA A 226 7.04 -3.94 -11.71
CA ALA A 226 7.74 -5.16 -11.32
C ALA A 226 7.31 -6.43 -12.06
N LEU A 227 6.25 -6.40 -12.86
CA LEU A 227 5.54 -7.60 -13.31
C LEU A 227 5.56 -7.86 -14.82
N VAL A 228 6.14 -6.98 -15.62
CA VAL A 228 6.11 -7.15 -17.09
C VAL A 228 6.70 -8.50 -17.54
N ARG A 229 7.64 -9.07 -16.81
CA ARG A 229 8.16 -10.43 -17.11
C ARG A 229 7.38 -11.56 -16.45
N ALA A 230 6.92 -11.41 -15.23
CA ALA A 230 6.28 -12.51 -14.49
C ALA A 230 4.86 -12.82 -14.98
N TYR A 231 4.07 -11.83 -15.38
CA TYR A 231 2.70 -12.04 -15.85
C TYR A 231 2.63 -12.82 -17.19
N TRP A 232 3.62 -12.63 -18.08
CA TRP A 232 3.69 -13.34 -19.35
C TRP A 232 4.21 -14.78 -19.22
N VAL A 233 5.01 -15.09 -18.21
CA VAL A 233 5.55 -16.44 -17.97
C VAL A 233 4.48 -17.37 -17.36
N TYR A 234 3.52 -16.82 -16.61
CA TYR A 234 2.51 -17.62 -15.89
C TYR A 234 1.26 -17.99 -16.73
N ARG A 235 1.10 -17.41 -17.92
CA ARG A 235 0.00 -17.75 -18.85
C ARG A 235 0.40 -18.71 -19.98
N ARG A 236 1.59 -19.27 -19.95
CA ARG A 236 2.02 -20.40 -20.78
C ARG A 236 2.09 -21.67 -19.94
#